data_aeaedc0c4259cf019c769b49b828515e
#
_entry.id   aeaedc0c4259cf019c769b49b828515e
#
_cell.length_a   1.000
_cell.length_b   1.000
_cell.length_c   1.000
_cell.angle_alpha   90.00
_cell.angle_beta   90.00
_cell.angle_gamma   90.00
#
_symmetry.space_group_name_H-M   'P 1'
#
loop_
_entity.id
_entity.type
_entity.pdbx_description
1 polymer ?
#
loop_
_entity_poly.entity_id
_entity_poly.type
_entity_poly.pdbx_seq_one_letter_code
_entity_poly.pdbx_strand_id
1 'polypeptide(L)'
;MAVKRALISVSDKTGIVEFAKGLHELGVEIISTGGTMKAISEAGIPVMSVSELTGFPEMMDGRVKTLHPKIHGGILAVRDNPAHVKAMEEHGIAGIDLVAVNLYPFRETIARPGVTRVEAVENIDIGGPSMVRAAAKNYKYVTIVVDPAQYGEVLERIREDRLTEEFRFDLSRKAFLHTGLYDCAIADYMTKEINGGGEGLPDIFAKAYVKIQNLRYGENPHQKAAFYRDPEAKGGIASARQLHGKELSYNNIVDMEAAWDLACEWKDTPACVVVKHTNPCGTALGTSALDAFKRAFAADSKSAFGGIVAMNRECDKETAEEMKPIFFEVIMAPKFSQEAVDILSAKKNIRLVEVADTEEKELQLHKVSGGLLVQTPDDSSETRADCTCVTERAPTEEEWQALEFGWKIVKHVKSNAIVLTGKDITYGVGAGQMNRVGAADIAIAEAGEKSKGSIMASDAFFPFGDTIEAAGKAGITAVIQPGGSIRDQESIDMANKYGIAMVFTGHRHFRHS
;
A
#
# COMPACT_ATOMS: atom_id res chain seq x y z
N MET A 1 6.94 -3.15 40.51
CA MET A 1 7.79 -1.97 40.79
C MET A 1 6.89 -0.75 40.83
N ALA A 2 6.86 -0.01 41.92
CA ALA A 2 5.98 1.14 42.05
C ALA A 2 6.47 2.29 41.15
N VAL A 3 5.57 2.86 40.34
CA VAL A 3 5.84 4.08 39.56
C VAL A 3 5.65 5.28 40.50
N LYS A 4 6.72 6.02 40.72
CA LYS A 4 6.69 7.21 41.61
C LYS A 4 6.73 8.53 40.83
N ARG A 5 7.38 8.54 39.67
CA ARG A 5 7.55 9.74 38.84
C ARG A 5 7.39 9.43 37.36
N ALA A 6 6.58 10.24 36.69
CA ALA A 6 6.32 10.13 35.25
C ALA A 6 6.77 11.41 34.53
N LEU A 7 7.47 11.25 33.41
CA LEU A 7 7.77 12.32 32.46
C LEU A 7 6.82 12.20 31.26
N ILE A 8 6.02 13.24 31.02
CA ILE A 8 5.02 13.26 29.97
C ILE A 8 5.30 14.41 29.00
N SER A 9 5.57 14.08 27.74
CA SER A 9 5.81 15.07 26.69
C SER A 9 5.29 14.53 25.36
N VAL A 10 4.08 14.95 24.96
CA VAL A 10 3.39 14.40 23.79
C VAL A 10 2.98 15.50 22.81
N SER A 11 3.13 15.21 21.53
CA SER A 11 2.61 16.02 20.43
C SER A 11 1.12 15.73 20.22
N ASP A 12 0.75 14.48 20.02
CA ASP A 12 -0.63 14.01 20.07
C ASP A 12 -1.11 13.90 21.51
N LYS A 13 -2.07 14.76 21.85
CA LYS A 13 -2.61 14.91 23.21
C LYS A 13 -3.86 14.06 23.47
N THR A 14 -4.21 13.14 22.56
CA THR A 14 -5.35 12.25 22.72
C THR A 14 -5.24 11.46 24.03
N GLY A 15 -6.25 11.58 24.89
CA GLY A 15 -6.33 10.86 26.18
C GLY A 15 -5.27 11.24 27.24
N ILE A 16 -4.45 12.28 27.01
CA ILE A 16 -3.33 12.58 27.91
C ILE A 16 -3.77 13.15 29.26
N VAL A 17 -4.87 13.88 29.28
CA VAL A 17 -5.42 14.45 30.53
C VAL A 17 -5.96 13.33 31.43
N GLU A 18 -6.71 12.40 30.89
CA GLU A 18 -7.23 11.24 31.60
C GLU A 18 -6.11 10.34 32.10
N PHE A 19 -5.05 10.16 31.28
CA PHE A 19 -3.86 9.42 31.67
C PHE A 19 -3.12 10.08 32.81
N ALA A 20 -2.85 11.39 32.72
CA ALA A 20 -2.20 12.17 33.79
C ALA A 20 -3.03 12.17 35.08
N LYS A 21 -4.36 12.32 34.98
CA LYS A 21 -5.27 12.23 36.13
C LYS A 21 -5.18 10.87 36.82
N GLY A 22 -5.23 9.78 36.04
CA GLY A 22 -5.09 8.42 36.59
C GLY A 22 -3.74 8.18 37.27
N LEU A 23 -2.65 8.71 36.74
CA LEU A 23 -1.33 8.66 37.37
C LEU A 23 -1.29 9.46 38.69
N HIS A 24 -1.86 10.67 38.68
CA HIS A 24 -1.92 11.51 39.88
C HIS A 24 -2.74 10.86 41.00
N GLU A 25 -3.89 10.26 40.68
CA GLU A 25 -4.72 9.51 41.62
C GLU A 25 -3.99 8.31 42.25
N LEU A 26 -3.00 7.76 41.55
CA LEU A 26 -2.11 6.70 42.03
C LEU A 26 -0.89 7.24 42.81
N GLY A 27 -0.82 8.54 43.05
CA GLY A 27 0.27 9.20 43.80
C GLY A 27 1.56 9.39 42.99
N VAL A 28 1.47 9.33 41.64
CA VAL A 28 2.63 9.53 40.76
C VAL A 28 2.88 11.03 40.57
N GLU A 29 4.09 11.48 40.81
CA GLU A 29 4.55 12.84 40.50
C GLU A 29 4.70 13.00 38.97
N ILE A 30 4.11 14.06 38.42
CA ILE A 30 4.10 14.29 36.96
C ILE A 30 5.06 15.43 36.62
N ILE A 31 5.97 15.17 35.69
CA ILE A 31 6.86 16.14 35.07
C ILE A 31 6.46 16.30 33.62
N SER A 32 6.42 17.54 33.14
CA SER A 32 6.03 17.80 31.75
C SER A 32 6.70 19.07 31.20
N THR A 33 6.50 19.30 29.90
CA THR A 33 7.04 20.48 29.19
C THR A 33 6.06 21.01 28.16
N GLY A 34 6.17 22.27 27.81
CA GLY A 34 5.48 22.93 26.71
C GLY A 34 3.95 22.77 26.74
N GLY A 35 3.36 22.50 25.58
CA GLY A 35 1.91 22.38 25.42
C GLY A 35 1.28 21.20 26.17
N THR A 36 2.05 20.14 26.47
CA THR A 36 1.56 19.00 27.28
C THR A 36 1.38 19.44 28.73
N MET A 37 2.35 20.13 29.30
CA MET A 37 2.26 20.68 30.64
C MET A 37 1.06 21.62 30.77
N LYS A 38 0.85 22.50 29.79
CA LYS A 38 -0.28 23.43 29.78
C LYS A 38 -1.62 22.67 29.85
N ALA A 39 -1.81 21.65 29.01
CA ALA A 39 -3.03 20.85 28.98
C ALA A 39 -3.30 20.13 30.31
N ILE A 40 -2.28 19.57 30.96
CA ILE A 40 -2.37 18.89 32.25
C ILE A 40 -2.71 19.90 33.38
N SER A 41 -2.02 21.04 33.39
CA SER A 41 -2.23 22.10 34.38
C SER A 41 -3.62 22.76 34.28
N GLU A 42 -4.10 23.04 33.06
CA GLU A 42 -5.44 23.59 32.81
C GLU A 42 -6.58 22.63 33.26
N ALA A 43 -6.30 21.32 33.30
CA ALA A 43 -7.19 20.31 33.86
C ALA A 43 -7.13 20.25 35.42
N GLY A 44 -6.37 21.10 36.06
CA GLY A 44 -6.23 21.15 37.54
C GLY A 44 -5.36 20.04 38.11
N ILE A 45 -4.55 19.35 37.30
CA ILE A 45 -3.69 18.26 37.76
C ILE A 45 -2.32 18.86 38.11
N PRO A 46 -1.76 18.59 39.31
CA PRO A 46 -0.44 19.04 39.69
C PRO A 46 0.64 18.51 38.75
N VAL A 47 1.46 19.39 38.21
CA VAL A 47 2.53 19.06 37.26
C VAL A 47 3.73 19.98 37.46
N MET A 48 4.92 19.38 37.52
CA MET A 48 6.20 20.10 37.63
C MET A 48 6.76 20.33 36.22
N SER A 49 7.34 21.51 35.98
CA SER A 49 8.03 21.75 34.71
C SER A 49 9.39 21.06 34.67
N VAL A 50 9.85 20.70 33.46
CA VAL A 50 11.22 20.20 33.25
C VAL A 50 12.27 21.24 33.72
N SER A 51 12.01 22.53 33.54
CA SER A 51 12.90 23.59 33.97
C SER A 51 13.03 23.68 35.51
N GLU A 52 11.95 23.45 36.24
CA GLU A 52 12.00 23.36 37.72
C GLU A 52 12.80 22.13 38.16
N LEU A 53 12.60 20.96 37.55
CA LEU A 53 13.35 19.76 37.89
C LEU A 53 14.86 19.90 37.60
N THR A 54 15.19 20.47 36.46
CA THR A 54 16.59 20.62 36.03
C THR A 54 17.31 21.79 36.66
N GLY A 55 16.58 22.82 37.03
CA GLY A 55 17.13 24.15 37.40
C GLY A 55 17.73 24.90 36.21
N PHE A 56 17.37 24.48 34.97
CA PHE A 56 17.91 25.05 33.75
C PHE A 56 16.80 25.54 32.82
N PRO A 57 16.90 26.76 32.27
CA PRO A 57 15.85 27.28 31.39
C PRO A 57 15.81 26.58 30.02
N GLU A 58 14.65 26.62 29.40
CA GLU A 58 14.50 26.29 27.99
C GLU A 58 15.28 27.30 27.14
N MET A 59 15.99 26.80 26.09
CA MET A 59 16.85 27.62 25.24
C MET A 59 16.61 27.37 23.76
N MET A 60 17.12 28.30 22.92
CA MET A 60 17.13 28.17 21.45
C MET A 60 15.73 27.90 20.91
N ASP A 61 14.76 28.73 21.30
CA ASP A 61 13.35 28.63 20.90
C ASP A 61 12.73 27.23 21.16
N GLY A 62 13.20 26.57 22.23
CA GLY A 62 12.70 25.26 22.63
C GLY A 62 13.41 24.06 22.05
N ARG A 63 14.43 24.23 21.22
CA ARG A 63 15.24 23.12 20.71
C ARG A 63 15.98 22.35 21.80
N VAL A 64 16.29 23.00 22.91
CA VAL A 64 16.93 22.39 24.09
C VAL A 64 16.03 22.57 25.32
N LYS A 65 15.35 21.50 25.71
CA LYS A 65 14.47 21.42 26.89
C LYS A 65 14.80 20.21 27.76
N THR A 66 14.74 19.02 27.14
CA THR A 66 14.83 17.72 27.82
C THR A 66 16.19 17.06 27.69
N LEU A 67 17.07 17.60 26.85
CA LEU A 67 18.45 17.10 26.67
C LEU A 67 19.31 17.56 27.84
N HIS A 68 19.08 17.01 29.04
CA HIS A 68 19.74 17.41 30.26
C HIS A 68 20.14 16.19 31.09
N PRO A 69 21.33 16.18 31.76
CA PRO A 69 21.80 15.05 32.57
C PRO A 69 20.81 14.62 33.66
N LYS A 70 20.10 15.54 34.31
CA LYS A 70 19.08 15.17 35.30
C LYS A 70 17.91 14.40 34.73
N ILE A 71 17.51 14.69 33.49
CA ILE A 71 16.44 13.92 32.78
C ILE A 71 16.98 12.57 32.36
N HIS A 72 18.04 12.56 31.57
CA HIS A 72 18.57 11.30 31.00
C HIS A 72 19.21 10.40 32.08
N GLY A 73 19.82 10.97 33.10
CA GLY A 73 20.31 10.23 34.27
C GLY A 73 19.16 9.58 35.04
N GLY A 74 18.05 10.30 35.25
CA GLY A 74 16.85 9.76 35.89
C GLY A 74 16.20 8.63 35.13
N ILE A 75 16.29 8.65 33.78
CA ILE A 75 15.79 7.58 32.91
C ILE A 75 16.77 6.42 32.79
N LEU A 76 18.07 6.66 32.59
CA LEU A 76 19.06 5.65 32.24
C LEU A 76 19.71 4.94 33.42
N ALA A 77 19.55 5.46 34.65
CA ALA A 77 20.17 4.85 35.83
C ALA A 77 19.70 3.41 36.04
N VAL A 78 20.65 2.50 36.14
CA VAL A 78 20.44 1.10 36.55
C VAL A 78 20.33 1.07 38.06
N ARG A 79 19.15 0.89 38.59
CA ARG A 79 18.82 1.11 40.02
C ARG A 79 19.32 0.02 40.95
N ASP A 80 19.73 -1.12 40.39
CA ASP A 80 20.42 -2.19 41.13
C ASP A 80 21.94 -1.99 41.17
N ASN A 81 22.49 -0.99 40.48
CA ASN A 81 23.92 -0.69 40.46
C ASN A 81 24.25 0.36 41.51
N PRO A 82 24.99 0.01 42.60
CA PRO A 82 25.32 0.96 43.66
C PRO A 82 26.09 2.19 43.19
N ALA A 83 26.92 2.06 42.15
CA ALA A 83 27.65 3.21 41.59
C ALA A 83 26.71 4.20 40.90
N HIS A 84 25.66 3.69 40.19
CA HIS A 84 24.66 4.58 39.60
C HIS A 84 23.81 5.26 40.66
N VAL A 85 23.40 4.54 41.70
CA VAL A 85 22.62 5.11 42.82
C VAL A 85 23.42 6.24 43.50
N LYS A 86 24.69 5.96 43.82
CA LYS A 86 25.59 6.97 44.39
C LYS A 86 25.74 8.21 43.51
N ALA A 87 25.93 8.02 42.18
CA ALA A 87 26.03 9.13 41.25
C ALA A 87 24.72 9.95 41.18
N MET A 88 23.57 9.30 41.25
CA MET A 88 22.27 9.99 41.31
C MET A 88 22.16 10.85 42.55
N GLU A 89 22.57 10.34 43.70
CA GLU A 89 22.56 11.08 44.96
C GLU A 89 23.54 12.29 44.94
N GLU A 90 24.79 12.06 44.50
CA GLU A 90 25.81 13.09 44.38
C GLU A 90 25.42 14.26 43.46
N HIS A 91 24.68 13.96 42.39
CA HIS A 91 24.26 14.96 41.40
C HIS A 91 22.81 15.44 41.54
N GLY A 92 22.10 15.02 42.59
CA GLY A 92 20.70 15.39 42.82
C GLY A 92 19.77 14.93 41.69
N ILE A 93 20.01 13.73 41.14
CA ILE A 93 19.21 13.16 40.06
C ILE A 93 18.11 12.27 40.67
N ALA A 94 16.87 12.63 40.39
CA ALA A 94 15.73 11.85 40.80
C ALA A 94 15.35 10.82 39.70
N GLY A 95 15.00 9.60 40.10
CA GLY A 95 14.59 8.55 39.15
C GLY A 95 13.27 8.88 38.46
N ILE A 96 13.16 8.55 37.17
CA ILE A 96 11.94 8.62 36.35
C ILE A 96 11.52 7.20 36.04
N ASP A 97 10.30 6.82 36.43
CA ASP A 97 9.82 5.44 36.39
C ASP A 97 8.93 5.17 35.18
N LEU A 98 8.33 6.24 34.63
CA LEU A 98 7.49 6.19 33.46
C LEU A 98 7.83 7.36 32.53
N VAL A 99 7.88 7.09 31.24
CA VAL A 99 8.06 8.08 30.18
C VAL A 99 6.93 7.90 29.19
N ALA A 100 6.09 8.92 29.01
CA ALA A 100 5.05 8.96 27.99
C ALA A 100 5.40 10.04 26.96
N VAL A 101 5.83 9.61 25.77
CA VAL A 101 6.32 10.50 24.71
C VAL A 101 5.90 9.97 23.36
N ASN A 102 5.20 10.78 22.59
CA ASN A 102 5.07 10.60 21.16
C ASN A 102 5.74 11.78 20.43
N LEU A 103 6.10 11.53 19.15
CA LEU A 103 6.97 12.43 18.42
C LEU A 103 6.18 13.52 17.68
N TYR A 104 6.87 14.54 17.20
CA TYR A 104 6.28 15.56 16.35
C TYR A 104 5.68 14.94 15.08
N PRO A 105 4.58 15.49 14.54
CA PRO A 105 3.86 14.92 13.39
C PRO A 105 4.60 15.23 12.08
N PHE A 106 5.82 14.69 11.91
CA PHE A 106 6.67 14.96 10.75
C PHE A 106 5.98 14.55 9.44
N ARG A 107 5.31 13.37 9.41
CA ARG A 107 4.59 12.87 8.24
C ARG A 107 3.46 13.79 7.82
N GLU A 108 2.66 14.26 8.77
CA GLU A 108 1.56 15.19 8.53
C GLU A 108 2.10 16.57 8.10
N THR A 109 3.27 16.95 8.58
CA THR A 109 3.92 18.19 8.18
C THR A 109 4.35 18.12 6.72
N ILE A 110 5.08 17.09 6.30
CA ILE A 110 5.56 16.96 4.92
C ILE A 110 4.43 16.66 3.91
N ALA A 111 3.28 16.15 4.38
CA ALA A 111 2.11 15.92 3.53
C ALA A 111 1.32 17.20 3.22
N ARG A 112 1.61 18.33 3.85
CA ARG A 112 0.93 19.62 3.60
C ARG A 112 1.37 20.21 2.26
N PRO A 113 0.44 20.65 1.40
CA PRO A 113 0.80 21.33 0.15
C PRO A 113 1.67 22.58 0.42
N GLY A 114 2.76 22.70 -0.31
CA GLY A 114 3.63 23.88 -0.27
C GLY A 114 4.56 23.96 0.95
N VAL A 115 4.68 22.88 1.75
CA VAL A 115 5.66 22.84 2.84
C VAL A 115 7.08 23.05 2.31
N THR A 116 7.83 23.93 2.96
CA THR A 116 9.23 24.19 2.60
C THR A 116 10.16 23.20 3.31
N ARG A 117 11.35 22.99 2.72
CA ARG A 117 12.40 22.15 3.34
C ARG A 117 12.76 22.66 4.75
N VAL A 118 12.77 23.98 4.95
CA VAL A 118 13.07 24.57 6.27
C VAL A 118 12.00 24.20 7.29
N GLU A 119 10.71 24.31 6.92
CA GLU A 119 9.60 23.93 7.80
C GLU A 119 9.61 22.43 8.11
N ALA A 120 9.90 21.57 7.12
CA ALA A 120 10.03 20.14 7.33
C ALA A 120 11.16 19.83 8.33
N VAL A 121 12.34 20.41 8.15
CA VAL A 121 13.50 20.18 9.03
C VAL A 121 13.23 20.70 10.45
N GLU A 122 12.57 21.86 10.62
CA GLU A 122 12.20 22.38 11.95
C GLU A 122 11.20 21.48 12.71
N ASN A 123 10.46 20.64 12.00
CA ASN A 123 9.54 19.67 12.60
C ASN A 123 10.18 18.29 12.87
N ILE A 124 11.51 18.17 12.75
CA ILE A 124 12.24 16.97 13.18
C ILE A 124 12.43 17.04 14.71
N ASP A 125 11.84 16.08 15.42
CA ASP A 125 11.96 15.96 16.86
C ASP A 125 13.30 15.31 17.23
N ILE A 126 14.07 15.97 18.09
CA ILE A 126 15.35 15.48 18.63
C ILE A 126 15.19 14.99 20.07
N GLY A 127 14.50 15.77 20.90
CA GLY A 127 14.35 15.49 22.33
C GLY A 127 13.45 14.29 22.60
N GLY A 128 12.36 14.16 21.86
CA GLY A 128 11.43 13.05 21.96
C GLY A 128 12.09 11.70 21.69
N PRO A 129 12.68 11.45 20.52
CA PRO A 129 13.41 10.21 20.22
C PRO A 129 14.51 9.89 21.25
N SER A 130 15.22 10.89 21.74
CA SER A 130 16.27 10.71 22.75
C SER A 130 15.71 10.13 24.06
N MET A 131 14.59 10.68 24.56
CA MET A 131 13.92 10.18 25.76
C MET A 131 13.29 8.80 25.54
N VAL A 132 12.63 8.60 24.40
CA VAL A 132 12.02 7.32 24.02
C VAL A 132 13.07 6.20 24.01
N ARG A 133 14.19 6.42 23.34
CA ARG A 133 15.28 5.44 23.23
C ARG A 133 15.96 5.18 24.58
N ALA A 134 16.15 6.23 25.40
CA ALA A 134 16.71 6.09 26.74
C ALA A 134 15.82 5.22 27.64
N ALA A 135 14.52 5.52 27.68
CA ALA A 135 13.55 4.76 28.47
C ALA A 135 13.40 3.32 27.96
N ALA A 136 13.30 3.12 26.65
CA ALA A 136 13.22 1.81 26.01
C ALA A 136 14.45 0.94 26.34
N LYS A 137 15.66 1.51 26.28
CA LYS A 137 16.90 0.82 26.67
C LYS A 137 16.87 0.36 28.14
N ASN A 138 16.28 1.17 29.01
CA ASN A 138 16.24 0.91 30.45
C ASN A 138 14.90 0.30 30.91
N TYR A 139 14.24 -0.50 30.06
CA TYR A 139 12.90 -1.07 30.29
C TYR A 139 12.77 -1.85 31.61
N LYS A 140 13.87 -2.38 32.15
CA LYS A 140 13.86 -3.06 33.43
C LYS A 140 13.38 -2.15 34.57
N TYR A 141 13.66 -0.85 34.49
CA TYR A 141 13.36 0.14 35.52
C TYR A 141 12.40 1.25 35.07
N VAL A 142 12.13 1.38 33.76
CA VAL A 142 11.33 2.46 33.20
C VAL A 142 10.25 1.89 32.28
N THR A 143 9.02 2.35 32.47
CA THR A 143 7.91 2.07 31.58
C THR A 143 7.86 3.14 30.50
N ILE A 144 8.04 2.76 29.23
CA ILE A 144 7.91 3.67 28.08
C ILE A 144 6.56 3.51 27.41
N VAL A 145 5.87 4.60 27.12
CA VAL A 145 4.58 4.63 26.42
C VAL A 145 4.67 5.62 25.27
N VAL A 146 4.45 5.17 24.04
CA VAL A 146 4.57 5.99 22.83
C VAL A 146 3.25 6.15 22.06
N ASP A 147 2.21 5.41 22.45
CA ASP A 147 0.93 5.36 21.78
C ASP A 147 -0.20 5.63 22.78
N PRO A 148 -1.09 6.63 22.54
CA PRO A 148 -2.26 6.90 23.38
C PRO A 148 -3.16 5.68 23.65
N ALA A 149 -3.26 4.74 22.69
CA ALA A 149 -4.02 3.50 22.86
C ALA A 149 -3.52 2.61 24.02
N GLN A 150 -2.30 2.81 24.49
CA GLN A 150 -1.70 2.05 25.58
C GLN A 150 -2.01 2.63 26.98
N TYR A 151 -2.49 3.86 27.06
CA TYR A 151 -2.67 4.56 28.34
C TYR A 151 -3.57 3.81 29.31
N GLY A 152 -4.71 3.30 28.84
CA GLY A 152 -5.64 2.56 29.66
C GLY A 152 -5.06 1.30 30.28
N GLU A 153 -4.41 0.48 29.46
CA GLU A 153 -3.76 -0.76 29.92
C GLU A 153 -2.61 -0.50 30.89
N VAL A 154 -1.80 0.54 30.63
CA VAL A 154 -0.70 0.91 31.52
C VAL A 154 -1.22 1.35 32.88
N LEU A 155 -2.26 2.20 32.95
CA LEU A 155 -2.89 2.61 34.20
C LEU A 155 -3.47 1.44 35.00
N GLU A 156 -4.16 0.53 34.32
CA GLU A 156 -4.72 -0.67 34.96
C GLU A 156 -3.62 -1.53 35.58
N ARG A 157 -2.52 -1.77 34.83
CA ARG A 157 -1.40 -2.56 35.31
C ARG A 157 -0.63 -1.89 36.45
N ILE A 158 -0.54 -0.56 36.47
CA ILE A 158 0.04 0.19 37.62
C ILE A 158 -0.86 -0.01 38.85
N ARG A 159 -2.18 0.17 38.71
CA ARG A 159 -3.17 0.06 39.78
C ARG A 159 -3.18 -1.32 40.43
N GLU A 160 -2.95 -2.36 39.63
CA GLU A 160 -2.95 -3.75 40.05
C GLU A 160 -1.56 -4.33 40.39
N ASP A 161 -0.53 -3.47 40.39
CA ASP A 161 0.91 -3.87 40.55
C ASP A 161 1.35 -4.99 39.59
N ARG A 162 0.85 -4.95 38.36
CA ARG A 162 1.11 -5.93 37.30
C ARG A 162 1.99 -5.41 36.16
N LEU A 163 2.81 -4.37 36.40
CA LEU A 163 3.84 -3.94 35.45
C LEU A 163 5.01 -4.93 35.45
N THR A 164 4.85 -6.06 34.76
CA THR A 164 5.90 -7.07 34.65
C THR A 164 7.06 -6.61 33.79
N GLU A 165 8.20 -7.26 33.90
CA GLU A 165 9.37 -6.96 33.06
C GLU A 165 9.08 -7.27 31.59
N GLU A 166 8.38 -8.37 31.30
CA GLU A 166 7.97 -8.78 29.95
C GLU A 166 7.06 -7.74 29.29
N PHE A 167 6.12 -7.18 30.05
CA PHE A 167 5.25 -6.12 29.51
C PHE A 167 6.05 -4.86 29.17
N ARG A 168 6.97 -4.43 30.07
CA ARG A 168 7.85 -3.29 29.78
C ARG A 168 8.79 -3.57 28.61
N PHE A 169 9.25 -4.82 28.44
CA PHE A 169 10.04 -5.23 27.28
C PHE A 169 9.24 -5.12 25.97
N ASP A 170 7.95 -5.49 25.96
CA ASP A 170 7.09 -5.29 24.79
C ASP A 170 6.86 -3.81 24.48
N LEU A 171 6.65 -2.98 25.51
CA LEU A 171 6.59 -1.52 25.33
C LEU A 171 7.90 -0.96 24.79
N SER A 172 9.06 -1.43 25.24
CA SER A 172 10.38 -1.08 24.72
C SER A 172 10.52 -1.41 23.23
N ARG A 173 10.10 -2.61 22.83
CA ARG A 173 10.06 -3.02 21.42
C ARG A 173 9.20 -2.06 20.58
N LYS A 174 8.00 -1.70 21.08
CA LYS A 174 7.10 -0.74 20.41
C LYS A 174 7.74 0.65 20.30
N ALA A 175 8.44 1.07 21.33
CA ALA A 175 9.16 2.36 21.37
C ALA A 175 10.30 2.41 20.34
N PHE A 176 11.11 1.37 20.20
CA PHE A 176 12.13 1.30 19.15
C PHE A 176 11.54 1.25 17.74
N LEU A 177 10.40 0.55 17.56
CA LEU A 177 9.68 0.58 16.28
C LEU A 177 9.17 2.00 15.97
N HIS A 178 8.64 2.70 16.96
CA HIS A 178 8.14 4.06 16.80
C HIS A 178 9.23 5.04 16.33
N THR A 179 10.42 5.00 16.96
CA THR A 179 11.55 5.83 16.51
C THR A 179 12.11 5.38 15.16
N GLY A 180 12.16 4.07 14.89
CA GLY A 180 12.61 3.54 13.61
C GLY A 180 11.71 3.94 12.45
N LEU A 181 10.39 3.90 12.62
CA LEU A 181 9.40 4.39 11.66
C LEU A 181 9.54 5.91 11.40
N TYR A 182 9.84 6.66 12.45
CA TYR A 182 10.07 8.10 12.37
C TYR A 182 11.32 8.43 11.55
N ASP A 183 12.44 7.78 11.85
CA ASP A 183 13.70 7.98 11.13
C ASP A 183 13.59 7.54 9.66
N CYS A 184 12.87 6.46 9.36
CA CYS A 184 12.59 6.05 7.98
C CYS A 184 11.84 7.13 7.20
N ALA A 185 10.84 7.78 7.80
CA ALA A 185 10.09 8.84 7.12
C ALA A 185 10.95 10.08 6.84
N ILE A 186 11.83 10.44 7.79
CA ILE A 186 12.77 11.54 7.59
C ILE A 186 13.75 11.23 6.46
N ALA A 187 14.33 10.03 6.46
CA ALA A 187 15.28 9.59 5.45
C ALA A 187 14.65 9.53 4.04
N ASP A 188 13.41 9.04 3.93
CA ASP A 188 12.65 8.99 2.67
C ASP A 188 12.39 10.41 2.13
N TYR A 189 11.91 11.32 2.98
CA TYR A 189 11.71 12.73 2.62
C TYR A 189 13.00 13.38 2.12
N MET A 190 14.11 13.23 2.88
CA MET A 190 15.40 13.82 2.49
C MET A 190 15.92 13.24 1.18
N THR A 191 15.72 11.95 0.93
CA THR A 191 16.10 11.28 -0.31
C THR A 191 15.32 11.84 -1.50
N LYS A 192 14.00 11.99 -1.35
CA LYS A 192 13.14 12.61 -2.39
C LYS A 192 13.56 14.05 -2.70
N GLU A 193 13.87 14.83 -1.66
CA GLU A 193 14.35 16.22 -1.80
C GLU A 193 15.71 16.33 -2.54
N ILE A 194 16.67 15.42 -2.23
CA ILE A 194 17.99 15.40 -2.89
C ILE A 194 17.84 15.01 -4.36
N ASN A 195 16.99 14.04 -4.67
CA ASN A 195 16.75 13.57 -6.03
C ASN A 195 15.86 14.53 -6.85
N GLY A 196 15.42 15.65 -6.28
CA GLY A 196 14.54 16.62 -6.95
C GLY A 196 13.18 16.05 -7.33
N GLY A 197 12.68 15.06 -6.57
CA GLY A 197 11.48 14.28 -6.91
C GLY A 197 11.71 13.31 -8.09
N GLY A 198 12.96 13.14 -8.54
CA GLY A 198 13.31 12.31 -9.69
C GLY A 198 13.44 10.82 -9.36
N GLU A 199 13.55 10.01 -10.41
CA GLU A 199 13.47 8.54 -10.41
C GLU A 199 14.70 7.81 -9.83
N GLY A 200 15.53 8.47 -9.03
CA GLY A 200 16.73 7.86 -8.45
C GLY A 200 16.38 6.85 -7.34
N LEU A 201 16.81 5.59 -7.51
CA LEU A 201 16.77 4.62 -6.43
C LEU A 201 17.87 4.94 -5.41
N PRO A 202 17.57 4.94 -4.09
CA PRO A 202 18.57 5.31 -3.06
C PRO A 202 19.61 4.22 -2.85
N ASP A 203 20.83 4.60 -2.41
CA ASP A 203 21.89 3.65 -2.06
C ASP A 203 21.49 2.70 -0.93
N ILE A 204 20.65 3.19 0.01
CA ILE A 204 20.07 2.39 1.10
C ILE A 204 18.55 2.51 0.99
N PHE A 205 17.90 1.39 0.69
CA PHE A 205 16.45 1.32 0.63
C PHE A 205 15.89 0.92 2.01
N ALA A 206 15.15 1.83 2.63
CA ALA A 206 14.49 1.58 3.91
C ALA A 206 13.03 2.02 3.81
N LYS A 207 12.10 1.07 3.95
CA LYS A 207 10.66 1.33 3.99
C LYS A 207 10.04 0.50 5.11
N ALA A 208 9.13 1.08 5.85
CA ALA A 208 8.50 0.42 6.98
C ALA A 208 6.99 0.26 6.73
N TYR A 209 6.48 -0.93 7.03
CA TYR A 209 5.07 -1.27 6.89
C TYR A 209 4.48 -1.65 8.24
N VAL A 210 3.27 -1.20 8.52
CA VAL A 210 2.51 -1.50 9.74
C VAL A 210 1.52 -2.63 9.47
N LYS A 211 1.55 -3.66 10.31
CA LYS A 211 0.61 -4.78 10.19
C LYS A 211 -0.81 -4.32 10.50
N ILE A 212 -1.73 -4.58 9.56
CA ILE A 212 -3.15 -4.27 9.69
C ILE A 212 -4.01 -5.50 9.90
N GLN A 213 -3.56 -6.69 9.44
CA GLN A 213 -4.34 -7.92 9.60
C GLN A 213 -3.42 -9.13 9.72
N ASN A 214 -3.75 -10.07 10.63
CA ASN A 214 -3.22 -11.44 10.56
C ASN A 214 -4.09 -12.22 9.58
N LEU A 215 -3.48 -12.81 8.56
CA LEU A 215 -4.21 -13.63 7.60
C LEU A 215 -4.33 -15.06 8.11
N ARG A 216 -5.41 -15.73 7.74
CA ARG A 216 -5.68 -17.10 8.15
C ARG A 216 -4.55 -18.05 7.74
N TYR A 217 -3.99 -17.87 6.55
CA TYR A 217 -2.82 -18.53 5.99
C TYR A 217 -2.30 -17.71 4.81
N GLY A 218 -1.15 -18.08 4.26
CA GLY A 218 -0.58 -17.44 3.08
C GLY A 218 -1.23 -17.92 1.79
N GLU A 219 -0.46 -18.02 0.72
CA GLU A 219 -0.95 -18.58 -0.55
C GLU A 219 -1.44 -20.02 -0.37
N ASN A 220 -0.79 -20.78 0.52
CA ASN A 220 -1.15 -22.16 0.87
C ASN A 220 -1.45 -22.31 2.37
N PRO A 221 -2.31 -23.29 2.77
CA PRO A 221 -2.80 -23.43 4.14
C PRO A 221 -1.73 -23.63 5.22
N HIS A 222 -0.56 -24.14 4.87
CA HIS A 222 0.56 -24.36 5.80
C HIS A 222 1.43 -23.12 6.03
N GLN A 223 1.26 -22.06 5.26
CA GLN A 223 2.04 -20.83 5.34
C GLN A 223 1.38 -19.83 6.30
N LYS A 224 2.19 -19.22 7.17
CA LYS A 224 1.74 -18.10 8.00
C LYS A 224 1.85 -16.79 7.19
N ALA A 225 0.86 -15.93 7.30
CA ALA A 225 0.86 -14.65 6.61
C ALA A 225 0.20 -13.54 7.43
N ALA A 226 0.56 -12.31 7.08
CA ALA A 226 -0.08 -11.11 7.59
C ALA A 226 -0.09 -10.05 6.49
N PHE A 227 -1.05 -9.14 6.56
CA PHE A 227 -1.15 -8.00 5.68
C PHE A 227 -0.59 -6.75 6.36
N TYR A 228 0.24 -6.03 5.66
CA TYR A 228 0.89 -4.82 6.13
C TYR A 228 0.54 -3.67 5.19
N ARG A 229 0.41 -2.47 5.75
CA ARG A 229 0.16 -1.23 5.03
C ARG A 229 1.34 -0.29 5.17
N ASP A 230 1.67 0.42 4.11
CA ASP A 230 2.47 1.63 4.18
C ASP A 230 1.69 2.69 4.97
N PRO A 231 2.23 3.23 6.07
CA PRO A 231 1.53 4.28 6.83
C PRO A 231 1.29 5.57 6.04
N GLU A 232 1.98 5.78 4.92
CA GLU A 232 1.83 6.95 4.04
C GLU A 232 0.83 6.72 2.89
N ALA A 233 0.38 5.47 2.67
CA ALA A 233 -0.55 5.16 1.59
C ALA A 233 -1.90 5.88 1.77
N LYS A 234 -2.31 6.64 0.76
CA LYS A 234 -3.56 7.43 0.73
C LYS A 234 -4.73 6.69 0.07
N GLY A 235 -4.47 5.56 -0.57
CA GLY A 235 -5.45 4.78 -1.30
C GLY A 235 -4.98 3.35 -1.53
N GLY A 236 -5.49 2.70 -2.58
CA GLY A 236 -5.14 1.34 -2.95
C GLY A 236 -5.70 0.26 -2.02
N ILE A 237 -5.31 -0.98 -2.28
CA ILE A 237 -5.86 -2.16 -1.60
C ILE A 237 -5.58 -2.17 -0.09
N ALA A 238 -4.40 -1.70 0.33
CA ALA A 238 -4.05 -1.67 1.75
C ALA A 238 -4.81 -0.61 2.59
N SER A 239 -5.47 0.34 1.93
CA SER A 239 -6.31 1.37 2.54
C SER A 239 -7.82 1.13 2.28
N ALA A 240 -8.17 0.05 1.59
CA ALA A 240 -9.53 -0.27 1.22
C ALA A 240 -10.43 -0.57 2.43
N ARG A 241 -11.71 -0.27 2.30
CA ARG A 241 -12.72 -0.48 3.33
C ARG A 241 -13.60 -1.68 2.98
N GLN A 242 -13.49 -2.75 3.75
CA GLN A 242 -14.40 -3.89 3.62
C GLN A 242 -15.74 -3.56 4.28
N LEU A 243 -16.83 -3.60 3.50
CA LEU A 243 -18.19 -3.31 3.95
C LEU A 243 -18.92 -4.56 4.44
N HIS A 244 -18.64 -5.71 3.82
CA HIS A 244 -19.33 -6.97 4.09
C HIS A 244 -18.45 -8.18 3.84
N GLY A 245 -18.84 -9.32 4.44
CA GLY A 245 -18.30 -10.65 4.16
C GLY A 245 -17.23 -11.11 5.13
N LYS A 246 -16.65 -12.28 4.82
CA LYS A 246 -15.54 -12.86 5.59
C LYS A 246 -14.28 -12.01 5.44
N GLU A 247 -13.35 -12.16 6.37
CA GLU A 247 -12.01 -11.58 6.25
C GLU A 247 -11.37 -11.92 4.88
N LEU A 248 -10.61 -10.96 4.36
CA LEU A 248 -9.84 -11.16 3.14
C LEU A 248 -8.74 -12.19 3.37
N SER A 249 -8.53 -13.07 2.40
CA SER A 249 -7.41 -14.01 2.39
C SER A 249 -6.22 -13.41 1.63
N TYR A 250 -5.05 -14.04 1.76
CA TYR A 250 -3.86 -13.71 0.97
C TYR A 250 -4.18 -13.65 -0.53
N ASN A 251 -4.77 -14.72 -1.07
CA ASN A 251 -5.10 -14.81 -2.49
C ASN A 251 -6.15 -13.77 -2.92
N ASN A 252 -7.12 -13.45 -2.05
CA ASN A 252 -8.05 -12.36 -2.36
C ASN A 252 -7.32 -11.03 -2.54
N ILE A 253 -6.38 -10.69 -1.64
CA ILE A 253 -5.64 -9.42 -1.69
C ILE A 253 -4.79 -9.32 -2.95
N VAL A 254 -4.09 -10.40 -3.34
CA VAL A 254 -3.26 -10.43 -4.55
C VAL A 254 -4.11 -10.30 -5.82
N ASP A 255 -5.26 -11.00 -5.88
CA ASP A 255 -6.17 -10.90 -7.03
C ASP A 255 -6.90 -9.55 -7.07
N MET A 256 -7.20 -8.95 -5.90
CA MET A 256 -7.77 -7.61 -5.79
C MET A 256 -6.83 -6.54 -6.39
N GLU A 257 -5.55 -6.61 -6.07
CA GLU A 257 -4.53 -5.70 -6.64
C GLU A 257 -4.53 -5.79 -8.16
N ALA A 258 -4.42 -7.01 -8.71
CA ALA A 258 -4.42 -7.21 -10.16
C ALA A 258 -5.69 -6.71 -10.86
N ALA A 259 -6.86 -6.87 -10.21
CA ALA A 259 -8.12 -6.42 -10.77
C ALA A 259 -8.29 -4.89 -10.70
N TRP A 260 -7.87 -4.29 -9.60
CA TRP A 260 -7.98 -2.85 -9.38
C TRP A 260 -7.04 -2.06 -10.28
N ASP A 261 -5.77 -2.47 -10.37
CA ASP A 261 -4.78 -1.87 -11.26
C ASP A 261 -5.28 -1.77 -12.70
N LEU A 262 -5.84 -2.87 -13.22
CA LEU A 262 -6.38 -2.90 -14.56
C LEU A 262 -7.66 -2.05 -14.69
N ALA A 263 -8.56 -2.06 -13.71
CA ALA A 263 -9.78 -1.25 -13.78
C ALA A 263 -9.49 0.26 -13.79
N CYS A 264 -8.42 0.70 -13.17
CA CYS A 264 -7.97 2.10 -13.10
C CYS A 264 -7.29 2.60 -14.40
N GLU A 265 -7.03 1.74 -15.40
CA GLU A 265 -6.51 2.17 -16.71
C GLU A 265 -7.48 3.09 -17.48
N TRP A 266 -8.77 3.08 -17.13
CA TRP A 266 -9.80 3.91 -17.75
C TRP A 266 -10.41 4.89 -16.75
N LYS A 267 -9.93 6.16 -16.78
CA LYS A 267 -10.42 7.20 -15.85
C LYS A 267 -11.81 7.70 -16.23
N ASP A 268 -12.08 7.88 -17.51
CA ASP A 268 -13.27 8.56 -18.00
C ASP A 268 -14.40 7.62 -18.44
N THR A 269 -14.08 6.38 -18.77
CA THR A 269 -15.03 5.39 -19.27
C THR A 269 -15.33 4.34 -18.21
N PRO A 270 -16.62 3.96 -18.00
CA PRO A 270 -16.95 2.84 -17.11
C PRO A 270 -16.28 1.56 -17.57
N ALA A 271 -15.53 0.93 -16.67
CA ALA A 271 -14.81 -0.32 -16.92
C ALA A 271 -15.14 -1.34 -15.83
N CYS A 272 -15.20 -2.60 -16.24
CA CYS A 272 -15.28 -3.74 -15.34
C CYS A 272 -14.25 -4.79 -15.73
N VAL A 273 -13.58 -5.31 -14.72
CA VAL A 273 -12.54 -6.35 -14.82
C VAL A 273 -12.91 -7.51 -13.93
N VAL A 274 -12.83 -8.71 -14.46
CA VAL A 274 -12.95 -9.96 -13.71
C VAL A 274 -11.60 -10.67 -13.73
N VAL A 275 -11.03 -10.88 -12.54
CA VAL A 275 -9.72 -11.52 -12.36
C VAL A 275 -9.87 -12.88 -11.69
N LYS A 276 -9.05 -13.81 -12.10
CA LYS A 276 -8.82 -15.08 -11.44
C LYS A 276 -7.35 -15.46 -11.52
N HIS A 277 -6.76 -15.77 -10.36
CA HIS A 277 -5.33 -16.10 -10.27
C HIS A 277 -4.44 -15.04 -10.92
N THR A 278 -4.70 -13.78 -10.55
CA THR A 278 -3.97 -12.56 -10.97
C THR A 278 -4.05 -12.24 -12.48
N ASN A 279 -4.80 -12.97 -13.28
CA ASN A 279 -4.98 -12.66 -14.70
C ASN A 279 -6.44 -12.27 -14.99
N PRO A 280 -6.68 -11.29 -15.86
CA PRO A 280 -8.03 -10.94 -16.28
C PRO A 280 -8.60 -12.05 -17.17
N CYS A 281 -9.72 -12.62 -16.78
CA CYS A 281 -10.51 -13.53 -17.63
C CYS A 281 -11.61 -12.79 -18.40
N GLY A 282 -11.97 -11.59 -17.98
CA GLY A 282 -12.93 -10.74 -18.68
C GLY A 282 -12.72 -9.28 -18.34
N THR A 283 -12.57 -8.45 -19.36
CA THR A 283 -12.48 -6.99 -19.23
C THR A 283 -13.37 -6.36 -20.28
N ALA A 284 -14.18 -5.39 -19.88
CA ALA A 284 -14.99 -4.62 -20.82
C ALA A 284 -15.21 -3.18 -20.36
N LEU A 285 -15.36 -2.32 -21.35
CA LEU A 285 -15.89 -0.97 -21.18
C LEU A 285 -17.40 -0.98 -21.44
N GLY A 286 -18.10 -0.02 -20.87
CA GLY A 286 -19.53 0.12 -21.03
C GLY A 286 -20.00 1.57 -20.94
N THR A 287 -21.29 1.75 -21.15
CA THR A 287 -21.97 3.05 -20.97
C THR A 287 -22.33 3.31 -19.50
N SER A 288 -22.31 2.27 -18.66
CA SER A 288 -22.55 2.29 -17.22
C SER A 288 -21.77 1.15 -16.54
N ALA A 289 -21.74 1.14 -15.20
CA ALA A 289 -21.18 0.03 -14.43
C ALA A 289 -21.86 -1.30 -14.78
N LEU A 290 -23.18 -1.31 -14.88
CA LEU A 290 -23.97 -2.47 -15.24
C LEU A 290 -23.61 -3.01 -16.63
N ASP A 291 -23.51 -2.13 -17.64
CA ASP A 291 -23.18 -2.52 -19.01
C ASP A 291 -21.74 -3.09 -19.06
N ALA A 292 -20.78 -2.40 -18.46
CA ALA A 292 -19.39 -2.88 -18.36
C ALA A 292 -19.33 -4.26 -17.68
N PHE A 293 -20.05 -4.45 -16.57
CA PHE A 293 -20.09 -5.73 -15.86
C PHE A 293 -20.68 -6.84 -16.71
N LYS A 294 -21.85 -6.66 -17.32
CA LYS A 294 -22.48 -7.67 -18.18
C LYS A 294 -21.56 -8.15 -19.28
N ARG A 295 -20.87 -7.22 -19.91
CA ARG A 295 -19.95 -7.49 -21.02
C ARG A 295 -18.68 -8.18 -20.53
N ALA A 296 -18.07 -7.72 -19.44
CA ALA A 296 -16.89 -8.35 -18.85
C ALA A 296 -17.19 -9.79 -18.39
N PHE A 297 -18.35 -10.02 -17.76
CA PHE A 297 -18.77 -11.36 -17.36
C PHE A 297 -19.04 -12.27 -18.56
N ALA A 298 -19.64 -11.75 -19.63
CA ALA A 298 -19.93 -12.50 -20.86
C ALA A 298 -18.68 -12.82 -21.69
N ALA A 299 -17.55 -12.17 -21.42
CA ALA A 299 -16.27 -12.47 -22.07
C ALA A 299 -15.83 -13.91 -21.78
N ASP A 300 -15.82 -14.28 -20.49
CA ASP A 300 -15.57 -15.66 -20.02
C ASP A 300 -16.36 -15.94 -18.73
N SER A 301 -17.63 -16.27 -18.88
CA SER A 301 -18.51 -16.58 -17.74
C SER A 301 -18.11 -17.83 -16.96
N LYS A 302 -17.36 -18.75 -17.59
CA LYS A 302 -16.89 -19.99 -16.96
C LYS A 302 -15.78 -19.70 -15.95
N SER A 303 -14.76 -18.95 -16.34
CA SER A 303 -13.65 -18.60 -15.46
C SER A 303 -14.04 -17.52 -14.43
N ALA A 304 -14.99 -16.65 -14.75
CA ALA A 304 -15.49 -15.60 -13.87
C ALA A 304 -16.14 -16.13 -12.57
N PHE A 305 -16.65 -17.35 -12.56
CA PHE A 305 -17.23 -17.96 -11.36
C PHE A 305 -16.19 -18.09 -10.24
N GLY A 306 -16.48 -17.50 -9.09
CA GLY A 306 -15.56 -17.45 -7.95
C GLY A 306 -14.37 -16.51 -8.15
N GLY A 307 -14.39 -15.67 -9.16
CA GLY A 307 -13.38 -14.63 -9.41
C GLY A 307 -13.58 -13.39 -8.56
N ILE A 308 -12.72 -12.42 -8.81
CA ILE A 308 -12.74 -11.08 -8.21
C ILE A 308 -13.17 -10.07 -9.26
N VAL A 309 -14.13 -9.23 -8.92
CA VAL A 309 -14.66 -8.19 -9.82
C VAL A 309 -14.21 -6.83 -9.34
N ALA A 310 -13.65 -6.02 -10.22
CA ALA A 310 -13.34 -4.62 -9.99
C ALA A 310 -14.08 -3.73 -10.99
N MET A 311 -14.71 -2.68 -10.49
CA MET A 311 -15.36 -1.64 -11.30
C MET A 311 -14.77 -0.28 -10.91
N ASN A 312 -14.52 0.58 -11.91
CA ASN A 312 -14.04 1.94 -11.69
C ASN A 312 -15.16 2.98 -11.49
N ARG A 313 -16.38 2.52 -11.32
CA ARG A 313 -17.59 3.32 -11.04
C ARG A 313 -18.36 2.75 -9.86
N GLU A 314 -19.24 3.57 -9.29
CA GLU A 314 -20.13 3.12 -8.21
C GLU A 314 -20.93 1.88 -8.61
N CYS A 315 -20.97 0.89 -7.71
CA CYS A 315 -21.87 -0.25 -7.83
C CYS A 315 -23.26 0.19 -7.34
N ASP A 316 -24.15 0.41 -8.26
CA ASP A 316 -25.53 0.78 -8.01
C ASP A 316 -26.45 -0.43 -7.80
N LYS A 317 -27.72 -0.16 -7.52
CA LYS A 317 -28.74 -1.19 -7.30
C LYS A 317 -28.87 -2.17 -8.47
N GLU A 318 -28.96 -1.63 -9.69
CA GLU A 318 -29.18 -2.42 -10.91
C GLU A 318 -27.99 -3.34 -11.19
N THR A 319 -26.78 -2.85 -10.98
CA THR A 319 -25.55 -3.65 -11.09
C THR A 319 -25.53 -4.76 -10.03
N ALA A 320 -25.91 -4.44 -8.79
CA ALA A 320 -25.98 -5.44 -7.72
C ALA A 320 -27.03 -6.53 -7.95
N GLU A 321 -28.18 -6.19 -8.51
CA GLU A 321 -29.22 -7.15 -8.89
C GLU A 321 -28.74 -8.13 -9.95
N GLU A 322 -27.99 -7.66 -10.94
CA GLU A 322 -27.37 -8.50 -11.97
C GLU A 322 -26.28 -9.43 -11.41
N MET A 323 -25.46 -8.94 -10.48
CA MET A 323 -24.39 -9.70 -9.83
C MET A 323 -24.92 -10.74 -8.84
N LYS A 324 -26.07 -10.49 -8.23
CA LYS A 324 -26.65 -11.32 -7.16
C LYS A 324 -26.74 -12.82 -7.47
N PRO A 325 -27.15 -13.30 -8.66
CA PRO A 325 -27.24 -14.73 -8.93
C PRO A 325 -25.86 -15.40 -9.06
N ILE A 326 -24.79 -14.64 -9.31
CA ILE A 326 -23.46 -15.16 -9.62
C ILE A 326 -22.64 -15.22 -8.31
N PHE A 327 -21.79 -16.24 -8.18
CA PHE A 327 -20.85 -16.32 -7.06
C PHE A 327 -19.53 -15.64 -7.42
N PHE A 328 -19.20 -14.59 -6.65
CA PHE A 328 -17.87 -13.94 -6.64
C PHE A 328 -17.28 -14.03 -5.24
N GLU A 329 -15.95 -14.09 -5.15
CA GLU A 329 -15.22 -14.03 -3.88
C GLU A 329 -15.19 -12.59 -3.34
N VAL A 330 -14.89 -11.62 -4.21
CA VAL A 330 -14.80 -10.20 -3.88
C VAL A 330 -15.41 -9.35 -5.00
N ILE A 331 -16.13 -8.30 -4.64
CA ILE A 331 -16.55 -7.23 -5.55
C ILE A 331 -15.96 -5.93 -5.02
N MET A 332 -15.27 -5.20 -5.91
CA MET A 332 -14.65 -3.92 -5.62
C MET A 332 -15.25 -2.82 -6.46
N ALA A 333 -15.41 -1.65 -5.85
CA ALA A 333 -15.82 -0.42 -6.50
C ALA A 333 -15.30 0.79 -5.70
N PRO A 334 -15.21 1.99 -6.28
CA PRO A 334 -14.89 3.20 -5.52
C PRO A 334 -15.97 3.52 -4.48
N LYS A 335 -17.22 3.08 -4.73
CA LYS A 335 -18.36 3.28 -3.85
C LYS A 335 -19.46 2.26 -4.14
N PHE A 336 -20.28 1.96 -3.15
CA PHE A 336 -21.51 1.17 -3.27
C PHE A 336 -22.71 2.01 -2.83
N SER A 337 -23.84 1.93 -3.56
CA SER A 337 -25.10 2.43 -3.03
C SER A 337 -25.58 1.57 -1.85
N GLN A 338 -26.37 2.12 -0.96
CA GLN A 338 -26.87 1.35 0.19
C GLN A 338 -27.71 0.15 -0.27
N GLU A 339 -28.50 0.34 -1.32
CA GLU A 339 -29.31 -0.74 -1.92
C GLU A 339 -28.41 -1.85 -2.48
N ALA A 340 -27.29 -1.51 -3.11
CA ALA A 340 -26.34 -2.50 -3.61
C ALA A 340 -25.73 -3.33 -2.47
N VAL A 341 -25.35 -2.66 -1.37
CA VAL A 341 -24.87 -3.35 -0.16
C VAL A 341 -25.92 -4.30 0.37
N ASP A 342 -27.17 -3.86 0.51
CA ASP A 342 -28.27 -4.67 1.05
C ASP A 342 -28.56 -5.91 0.17
N ILE A 343 -28.54 -5.75 -1.16
CA ILE A 343 -28.78 -6.82 -2.12
C ILE A 343 -27.67 -7.88 -2.08
N LEU A 344 -26.41 -7.45 -2.11
CA LEU A 344 -25.25 -8.34 -2.19
C LEU A 344 -24.94 -8.99 -0.84
N SER A 345 -25.21 -8.30 0.27
CA SER A 345 -25.00 -8.81 1.63
C SER A 345 -25.92 -9.97 2.01
N ALA A 346 -26.95 -10.26 1.21
CA ALA A 346 -27.72 -11.49 1.34
C ALA A 346 -26.86 -12.77 1.22
N LYS A 347 -25.70 -12.67 0.58
CA LYS A 347 -24.69 -13.74 0.49
C LYS A 347 -23.60 -13.53 1.55
N LYS A 348 -23.65 -14.26 2.65
CA LYS A 348 -22.74 -14.13 3.81
C LYS A 348 -21.24 -14.18 3.49
N ASN A 349 -20.87 -14.82 2.40
CA ASN A 349 -19.45 -15.09 2.07
C ASN A 349 -18.84 -14.11 1.07
N ILE A 350 -19.64 -13.34 0.36
CA ILE A 350 -19.15 -12.36 -0.61
C ILE A 350 -18.51 -11.18 0.13
N ARG A 351 -17.39 -10.71 -0.35
CA ARG A 351 -16.73 -9.54 0.23
C ARG A 351 -17.03 -8.34 -0.64
N LEU A 352 -17.52 -7.28 -0.02
CA LEU A 352 -17.74 -5.99 -0.67
C LEU A 352 -16.66 -5.03 -0.17
N VAL A 353 -15.90 -4.45 -1.08
CA VAL A 353 -14.73 -3.66 -0.73
C VAL A 353 -14.73 -2.34 -1.50
N GLU A 354 -14.77 -1.23 -0.78
CA GLU A 354 -14.55 0.10 -1.34
C GLU A 354 -13.06 0.39 -1.42
N VAL A 355 -12.59 0.77 -2.60
CA VAL A 355 -11.20 1.08 -2.88
C VAL A 355 -11.11 2.48 -3.47
N ALA A 356 -10.33 3.35 -2.84
CA ALA A 356 -9.97 4.63 -3.43
C ALA A 356 -8.78 4.45 -4.38
N ASP A 357 -8.83 5.12 -5.52
CA ASP A 357 -7.68 5.18 -6.44
C ASP A 357 -6.48 5.88 -5.78
N THR A 358 -5.29 5.55 -6.21
CA THR A 358 -4.06 6.22 -5.81
C THR A 358 -3.56 7.09 -6.97
N GLU A 359 -3.30 8.37 -6.69
CA GLU A 359 -2.72 9.27 -7.69
C GLU A 359 -1.23 8.96 -7.94
N GLU A 360 -0.54 8.44 -6.93
CA GLU A 360 0.89 8.09 -7.00
C GLU A 360 1.05 6.58 -7.13
N LYS A 361 1.76 6.13 -8.18
CA LYS A 361 2.19 4.74 -8.31
C LYS A 361 3.44 4.51 -7.47
N GLU A 362 3.40 3.48 -6.63
CA GLU A 362 4.50 3.13 -5.74
C GLU A 362 5.60 2.33 -6.46
N LEU A 363 6.81 2.35 -5.88
CA LEU A 363 7.89 1.45 -6.29
C LEU A 363 7.46 -0.01 -6.15
N GLN A 364 7.76 -0.81 -7.17
CA GLN A 364 7.50 -2.25 -7.15
C GLN A 364 8.65 -2.98 -6.45
N LEU A 365 8.30 -3.82 -5.50
CA LEU A 365 9.22 -4.56 -4.65
C LEU A 365 9.11 -6.06 -4.92
N HIS A 366 10.21 -6.70 -5.34
CA HIS A 366 10.24 -8.14 -5.52
C HIS A 366 11.30 -8.77 -4.64
N LYS A 367 10.86 -9.64 -3.69
CA LYS A 367 11.75 -10.32 -2.75
C LYS A 367 12.51 -11.43 -3.46
N VAL A 368 13.84 -11.39 -3.38
CA VAL A 368 14.71 -12.49 -3.82
C VAL A 368 15.48 -13.05 -2.64
N SER A 369 16.11 -14.22 -2.81
CA SER A 369 16.93 -14.81 -1.75
C SER A 369 18.11 -13.89 -1.39
N GLY A 370 18.15 -13.47 -0.13
CA GLY A 370 19.19 -12.57 0.38
C GLY A 370 19.08 -11.11 -0.03
N GLY A 371 18.05 -10.70 -0.81
CA GLY A 371 17.96 -9.34 -1.32
C GLY A 371 16.55 -8.89 -1.72
N LEU A 372 16.49 -7.72 -2.31
CA LEU A 372 15.28 -7.08 -2.82
C LEU A 372 15.58 -6.45 -4.18
N LEU A 373 14.73 -6.69 -5.16
CA LEU A 373 14.70 -5.92 -6.40
C LEU A 373 13.67 -4.80 -6.21
N VAL A 374 14.06 -3.60 -6.60
CA VAL A 374 13.22 -2.41 -6.55
C VAL A 374 13.22 -1.79 -7.94
N GLN A 375 12.04 -1.47 -8.45
CA GLN A 375 11.88 -0.80 -9.74
C GLN A 375 10.75 0.22 -9.69
N THR A 376 10.79 1.18 -10.62
CA THR A 376 9.65 2.07 -10.87
C THR A 376 8.47 1.27 -11.43
N PRO A 377 7.23 1.74 -11.23
CA PRO A 377 6.07 1.11 -11.83
C PRO A 377 6.15 1.17 -13.37
N ASP A 378 5.51 0.22 -14.04
CA ASP A 378 5.27 0.28 -15.48
C ASP A 378 4.05 1.18 -15.72
N ASP A 379 4.29 2.48 -15.80
CA ASP A 379 3.28 3.53 -15.97
C ASP A 379 3.21 4.10 -17.40
N SER A 380 4.01 3.55 -18.29
CA SER A 380 3.98 3.88 -19.71
C SER A 380 2.60 3.57 -20.31
N SER A 381 2.07 4.51 -21.07
CA SER A 381 0.75 4.43 -21.72
C SER A 381 0.83 4.95 -23.15
N GLU A 382 1.29 4.09 -24.05
CA GLU A 382 1.40 4.42 -25.46
C GLU A 382 0.02 4.59 -26.08
N THR A 383 -0.12 5.64 -26.83
CA THR A 383 -1.30 5.98 -27.64
C THR A 383 -1.03 5.72 -29.10
N ARG A 384 -2.05 5.84 -29.93
CA ARG A 384 -1.91 5.78 -31.39
C ARG A 384 -0.79 6.69 -31.93
N ALA A 385 -0.56 7.85 -31.30
CA ALA A 385 0.44 8.81 -31.74
C ALA A 385 1.89 8.31 -31.53
N ASP A 386 2.08 7.40 -30.59
CA ASP A 386 3.37 6.81 -30.24
C ASP A 386 3.68 5.55 -31.08
N CYS A 387 2.68 5.03 -31.79
CA CYS A 387 2.78 3.79 -32.56
C CYS A 387 3.19 4.02 -34.00
N THR A 388 3.96 3.08 -34.57
CA THR A 388 4.35 3.07 -35.97
C THR A 388 3.66 1.90 -36.68
N CYS A 389 2.90 2.18 -37.74
CA CYS A 389 2.37 1.13 -38.64
C CYS A 389 3.51 0.61 -39.51
N VAL A 390 3.75 -0.70 -39.50
CA VAL A 390 4.88 -1.36 -40.19
C VAL A 390 4.44 -2.26 -41.35
N THR A 391 3.17 -2.44 -41.55
CA THR A 391 2.57 -3.24 -42.65
C THR A 391 2.04 -2.37 -43.77
N GLU A 392 1.82 -2.98 -44.95
CA GLU A 392 1.22 -2.31 -46.12
C GLU A 392 -0.17 -1.76 -45.82
N ARG A 393 -0.98 -2.52 -45.07
CA ARG A 393 -2.29 -2.10 -44.61
C ARG A 393 -2.19 -1.39 -43.25
N ALA A 394 -2.76 -0.22 -43.12
CA ALA A 394 -2.93 0.46 -41.84
C ALA A 394 -4.18 -0.02 -41.11
N PRO A 395 -4.23 0.04 -39.76
CA PRO A 395 -5.44 -0.24 -39.00
C PRO A 395 -6.57 0.74 -39.33
N THR A 396 -7.80 0.23 -39.37
CA THR A 396 -9.01 1.06 -39.41
C THR A 396 -9.24 1.77 -38.06
N GLU A 397 -10.17 2.70 -37.99
CA GLU A 397 -10.52 3.41 -36.76
C GLU A 397 -11.04 2.44 -35.67
N GLU A 398 -11.83 1.44 -36.05
CA GLU A 398 -12.33 0.42 -35.12
C GLU A 398 -11.22 -0.48 -34.61
N GLU A 399 -10.29 -0.85 -35.50
CA GLU A 399 -9.11 -1.63 -35.11
C GLU A 399 -8.19 -0.84 -34.15
N TRP A 400 -8.00 0.47 -34.39
CA TRP A 400 -7.23 1.31 -33.47
C TRP A 400 -7.83 1.33 -32.05
N GLN A 401 -9.15 1.50 -31.94
CA GLN A 401 -9.80 1.46 -30.64
C GLN A 401 -9.60 0.10 -29.94
N ALA A 402 -9.69 -0.99 -30.69
CA ALA A 402 -9.46 -2.33 -30.16
C ALA A 402 -7.98 -2.57 -29.79
N LEU A 403 -7.02 -2.05 -30.60
CA LEU A 403 -5.58 -2.15 -30.32
C LEU A 403 -5.21 -1.40 -29.04
N GLU A 404 -5.66 -0.17 -28.86
CA GLU A 404 -5.43 0.61 -27.63
C GLU A 404 -6.07 -0.05 -26.40
N PHE A 405 -7.26 -0.62 -26.54
CA PHE A 405 -7.91 -1.38 -25.48
C PHE A 405 -7.12 -2.64 -25.12
N GLY A 406 -6.72 -3.43 -26.12
CA GLY A 406 -5.93 -4.64 -25.93
C GLY A 406 -4.55 -4.36 -25.34
N TRP A 407 -3.92 -3.26 -25.75
CA TRP A 407 -2.62 -2.85 -25.26
C TRP A 407 -2.62 -2.56 -23.75
N LYS A 408 -3.62 -1.84 -23.25
CA LYS A 408 -3.82 -1.61 -21.83
C LYS A 408 -4.01 -2.90 -21.04
N ILE A 409 -4.70 -3.88 -21.62
CA ILE A 409 -4.95 -5.15 -20.92
C ILE A 409 -3.71 -6.03 -20.90
N VAL A 410 -2.98 -6.16 -22.02
CA VAL A 410 -1.84 -7.08 -22.10
C VAL A 410 -0.72 -6.70 -21.12
N LYS A 411 -0.56 -5.42 -20.79
CA LYS A 411 0.33 -4.91 -19.74
C LYS A 411 0.04 -5.55 -18.36
N HIS A 412 -1.19 -5.93 -18.09
CA HIS A 412 -1.62 -6.51 -16.82
C HIS A 412 -1.70 -8.04 -16.84
N VAL A 413 -1.30 -8.69 -17.94
CA VAL A 413 -1.30 -10.15 -18.08
C VAL A 413 0.10 -10.72 -17.88
N LYS A 414 0.21 -11.84 -17.17
CA LYS A 414 1.53 -12.47 -16.93
C LYS A 414 2.18 -12.98 -18.22
N SER A 415 3.45 -12.64 -18.38
CA SER A 415 4.28 -12.97 -19.55
C SER A 415 4.61 -14.47 -19.68
N ASN A 416 4.77 -15.03 -20.88
CA ASN A 416 4.43 -14.37 -22.16
C ASN A 416 2.91 -14.25 -22.28
N ALA A 417 2.46 -13.07 -22.70
CA ALA A 417 1.05 -12.72 -22.76
C ALA A 417 0.58 -12.38 -24.17
N ILE A 418 -0.57 -12.94 -24.55
CA ILE A 418 -1.34 -12.57 -25.73
C ILE A 418 -2.79 -12.32 -25.32
N VAL A 419 -3.35 -11.21 -25.78
CA VAL A 419 -4.76 -10.86 -25.53
C VAL A 419 -5.46 -10.62 -26.87
N LEU A 420 -6.61 -11.25 -27.06
CA LEU A 420 -7.49 -10.99 -28.18
C LEU A 420 -8.66 -10.12 -27.73
N THR A 421 -8.91 -9.04 -28.45
CA THR A 421 -9.98 -8.10 -28.10
C THR A 421 -10.81 -7.68 -29.32
N GLY A 422 -12.06 -7.28 -29.03
CA GLY A 422 -12.80 -6.35 -29.86
C GLY A 422 -12.55 -4.92 -29.43
N LYS A 423 -13.38 -4.00 -29.90
CA LYS A 423 -13.26 -2.57 -29.64
C LYS A 423 -13.13 -2.20 -28.15
N ASP A 424 -13.84 -2.92 -27.28
CA ASP A 424 -14.02 -2.57 -25.87
C ASP A 424 -14.38 -3.80 -24.99
N ILE A 425 -13.97 -4.99 -25.42
CA ILE A 425 -14.21 -6.26 -24.73
C ILE A 425 -13.10 -7.26 -25.05
N THR A 426 -12.67 -8.04 -24.05
CA THR A 426 -11.77 -9.19 -24.25
C THR A 426 -12.51 -10.39 -24.83
N TYR A 427 -11.81 -11.17 -25.66
CA TYR A 427 -12.31 -12.41 -26.23
C TYR A 427 -11.51 -13.63 -25.80
N GLY A 428 -10.19 -13.47 -25.58
CA GLY A 428 -9.34 -14.56 -25.12
C GLY A 428 -8.01 -14.03 -24.57
N VAL A 429 -7.48 -14.72 -23.56
CA VAL A 429 -6.26 -14.35 -22.85
C VAL A 429 -5.34 -15.56 -22.71
N GLY A 430 -4.18 -15.51 -23.34
CA GLY A 430 -3.10 -16.48 -23.13
C GLY A 430 -2.03 -15.89 -22.23
N ALA A 431 -1.95 -16.36 -20.98
CA ALA A 431 -1.08 -15.83 -19.94
C ALA A 431 -0.01 -16.82 -19.49
N GLY A 432 1.16 -16.33 -19.10
CA GLY A 432 2.16 -17.08 -18.37
C GLY A 432 2.82 -18.23 -19.15
N GLN A 433 2.90 -18.11 -20.48
CA GLN A 433 3.43 -19.18 -21.32
C GLN A 433 4.94 -19.05 -21.55
N MET A 434 5.63 -20.20 -21.66
CA MET A 434 7.07 -20.24 -21.92
C MET A 434 7.45 -19.79 -23.35
N ASN A 435 6.51 -19.82 -24.27
CA ASN A 435 6.70 -19.31 -25.63
C ASN A 435 5.47 -18.53 -26.08
N ARG A 436 5.67 -17.63 -27.02
CA ARG A 436 4.66 -16.66 -27.45
C ARG A 436 3.56 -17.29 -28.31
N VAL A 437 3.93 -18.22 -29.19
CA VAL A 437 2.93 -18.92 -30.01
C VAL A 437 1.97 -19.75 -29.16
N GLY A 438 2.45 -20.38 -28.08
CA GLY A 438 1.59 -21.09 -27.13
C GLY A 438 0.60 -20.16 -26.41
N ALA A 439 1.03 -18.93 -26.06
CA ALA A 439 0.11 -17.93 -25.52
C ALA A 439 -0.95 -17.52 -26.56
N ALA A 440 -0.55 -17.36 -27.82
CA ALA A 440 -1.49 -17.06 -28.91
C ALA A 440 -2.50 -18.21 -29.14
N ASP A 441 -2.04 -19.46 -29.16
CA ASP A 441 -2.90 -20.62 -29.32
C ASP A 441 -3.98 -20.70 -28.24
N ILE A 442 -3.61 -20.42 -26.98
CA ILE A 442 -4.56 -20.38 -25.84
C ILE A 442 -5.57 -19.25 -26.04
N ALA A 443 -5.11 -18.03 -26.33
CA ALA A 443 -5.99 -16.89 -26.53
C ALA A 443 -6.97 -17.10 -27.70
N ILE A 444 -6.50 -17.69 -28.80
CA ILE A 444 -7.32 -18.03 -29.98
C ILE A 444 -8.35 -19.11 -29.62
N ALA A 445 -7.92 -20.14 -28.89
CA ALA A 445 -8.85 -21.23 -28.49
C ALA A 445 -9.96 -20.72 -27.54
N GLU A 446 -9.63 -19.84 -26.61
CA GLU A 446 -10.60 -19.21 -25.72
C GLU A 446 -11.56 -18.27 -26.45
N ALA A 447 -11.04 -17.47 -27.40
CA ALA A 447 -11.87 -16.58 -28.21
C ALA A 447 -12.84 -17.34 -29.13
N GLY A 448 -12.43 -18.53 -29.60
CA GLY A 448 -13.22 -19.34 -30.54
C GLY A 448 -13.59 -18.54 -31.78
N GLU A 449 -14.87 -18.56 -32.17
CA GLU A 449 -15.36 -17.84 -33.35
C GLU A 449 -15.19 -16.30 -33.24
N LYS A 450 -15.07 -15.76 -32.05
CA LYS A 450 -14.82 -14.31 -31.83
C LYS A 450 -13.39 -13.89 -32.22
N SER A 451 -12.47 -14.83 -32.49
CA SER A 451 -11.15 -14.54 -33.02
C SER A 451 -11.21 -13.89 -34.41
N LYS A 452 -12.20 -14.25 -35.21
CA LYS A 452 -12.42 -13.65 -36.53
C LYS A 452 -12.81 -12.19 -36.43
N GLY A 453 -11.99 -11.33 -37.03
CA GLY A 453 -12.19 -9.89 -36.97
C GLY A 453 -11.73 -9.23 -35.68
N SER A 454 -11.17 -9.99 -34.73
CA SER A 454 -10.54 -9.44 -33.52
C SER A 454 -9.15 -8.88 -33.79
N ILE A 455 -8.59 -8.21 -32.80
CA ILE A 455 -7.18 -7.81 -32.78
C ILE A 455 -6.37 -8.64 -31.77
N MET A 456 -5.06 -8.66 -31.95
CA MET A 456 -4.11 -9.30 -31.04
C MET A 456 -3.18 -8.26 -30.42
N ALA A 457 -3.09 -8.24 -29.09
CA ALA A 457 -2.06 -7.49 -28.36
C ALA A 457 -1.04 -8.46 -27.74
N SER A 458 0.25 -8.10 -27.85
CA SER A 458 1.37 -8.90 -27.34
C SER A 458 2.24 -8.05 -26.42
N ASP A 459 2.55 -8.55 -25.22
CA ASP A 459 3.38 -7.85 -24.22
C ASP A 459 4.85 -7.65 -24.65
N ALA A 460 5.34 -8.37 -25.67
CA ALA A 460 6.66 -8.23 -26.26
C ALA A 460 6.67 -8.63 -27.75
N PHE A 461 7.86 -8.46 -28.38
CA PHE A 461 8.04 -8.76 -29.81
C PHE A 461 7.84 -10.25 -30.15
N PHE A 462 7.57 -10.53 -31.40
CA PHE A 462 7.53 -11.89 -31.96
C PHE A 462 8.92 -12.33 -32.40
N PRO A 463 9.47 -13.42 -31.83
CA PRO A 463 10.79 -13.91 -32.24
C PRO A 463 10.77 -14.56 -33.64
N PHE A 464 9.60 -15.01 -34.11
CA PHE A 464 9.36 -15.69 -35.39
C PHE A 464 8.01 -15.31 -35.96
N GLY A 465 7.78 -15.59 -37.25
CA GLY A 465 6.50 -15.33 -37.91
C GLY A 465 5.37 -16.31 -37.58
N ASP A 466 5.62 -17.36 -36.78
CA ASP A 466 4.69 -18.43 -36.45
C ASP A 466 3.44 -17.95 -35.69
N THR A 467 3.65 -16.99 -34.75
CA THR A 467 2.53 -16.37 -34.00
C THR A 467 1.62 -15.57 -34.93
N ILE A 468 2.19 -14.86 -35.89
CA ILE A 468 1.40 -14.10 -36.89
C ILE A 468 0.72 -15.03 -37.88
N GLU A 469 1.35 -16.15 -38.20
CA GLU A 469 0.70 -17.20 -39.02
C GLU A 469 -0.53 -17.79 -38.30
N ALA A 470 -0.42 -18.07 -37.00
CA ALA A 470 -1.55 -18.52 -36.15
C ALA A 470 -2.65 -17.46 -36.12
N ALA A 471 -2.30 -16.18 -35.92
CA ALA A 471 -3.23 -15.07 -35.96
C ALA A 471 -3.97 -14.95 -37.29
N GLY A 472 -3.25 -15.07 -38.42
CA GLY A 472 -3.83 -15.02 -39.77
C GLY A 472 -4.80 -16.16 -40.02
N LYS A 473 -4.48 -17.40 -39.62
CA LYS A 473 -5.35 -18.58 -39.74
C LYS A 473 -6.61 -18.41 -38.88
N ALA A 474 -6.52 -17.76 -37.75
CA ALA A 474 -7.65 -17.47 -36.85
C ALA A 474 -8.54 -16.30 -37.32
N GLY A 475 -8.12 -15.56 -38.36
CA GLY A 475 -8.87 -14.43 -38.91
C GLY A 475 -8.73 -13.13 -38.12
N ILE A 476 -7.64 -12.99 -37.35
CA ILE A 476 -7.27 -11.76 -36.66
C ILE A 476 -6.88 -10.71 -37.71
N THR A 477 -7.34 -9.46 -37.53
CA THR A 477 -7.19 -8.42 -38.55
C THR A 477 -6.14 -7.39 -38.22
N ALA A 478 -5.81 -7.16 -36.95
CA ALA A 478 -4.73 -6.25 -36.57
C ALA A 478 -3.94 -6.74 -35.36
N VAL A 479 -2.69 -6.29 -35.24
CA VAL A 479 -1.74 -6.68 -34.19
C VAL A 479 -1.03 -5.47 -33.64
N ILE A 480 -0.91 -5.39 -32.30
CA ILE A 480 -0.08 -4.41 -31.59
C ILE A 480 1.00 -5.13 -30.78
N GLN A 481 2.25 -4.69 -30.92
CA GLN A 481 3.41 -5.27 -30.24
C GLN A 481 4.56 -4.26 -30.23
N PRO A 482 5.59 -4.42 -29.38
CA PRO A 482 6.67 -3.45 -29.28
C PRO A 482 7.63 -3.36 -30.47
N GLY A 483 7.81 -4.41 -31.24
CA GLY A 483 8.91 -4.51 -32.21
C GLY A 483 10.26 -4.73 -31.51
N GLY A 484 11.35 -4.69 -32.30
CA GLY A 484 12.72 -4.81 -31.81
C GLY A 484 13.33 -6.21 -31.88
N SER A 485 12.67 -7.16 -32.55
CA SER A 485 13.25 -8.45 -32.90
C SER A 485 14.22 -8.31 -34.11
N ILE A 486 15.31 -9.05 -34.11
CA ILE A 486 16.16 -9.20 -35.29
C ILE A 486 15.37 -9.74 -36.50
N ARG A 487 14.26 -10.43 -36.24
CA ARG A 487 13.40 -11.06 -37.23
C ARG A 487 12.04 -10.35 -37.39
N ASP A 488 11.94 -9.09 -37.06
CA ASP A 488 10.69 -8.32 -37.22
C ASP A 488 10.16 -8.41 -38.66
N GLN A 489 11.06 -8.43 -39.65
CA GLN A 489 10.69 -8.52 -41.06
C GLN A 489 9.89 -9.81 -41.37
N GLU A 490 10.22 -10.95 -40.75
CA GLU A 490 9.48 -12.22 -40.94
C GLU A 490 8.03 -12.07 -40.47
N SER A 491 7.83 -11.38 -39.33
CA SER A 491 6.49 -11.11 -38.78
C SER A 491 5.71 -10.12 -39.63
N ILE A 492 6.39 -9.09 -40.16
CA ILE A 492 5.80 -8.07 -41.05
C ILE A 492 5.35 -8.73 -42.37
N ASP A 493 6.24 -9.53 -43.00
CA ASP A 493 5.91 -10.24 -44.24
C ASP A 493 4.74 -11.21 -44.06
N MET A 494 4.70 -11.92 -42.94
CA MET A 494 3.60 -12.80 -42.59
C MET A 494 2.30 -12.03 -42.38
N ALA A 495 2.34 -10.88 -41.70
CA ALA A 495 1.19 -10.00 -41.51
C ALA A 495 0.65 -9.47 -42.85
N ASN A 496 1.55 -9.01 -43.76
CA ASN A 496 1.17 -8.58 -45.11
C ASN A 496 0.53 -9.72 -45.92
N LYS A 497 1.08 -10.93 -45.83
CA LYS A 497 0.53 -12.12 -46.50
C LYS A 497 -0.91 -12.41 -46.09
N TYR A 498 -1.27 -12.21 -44.82
CA TYR A 498 -2.62 -12.42 -44.29
C TYR A 498 -3.50 -11.14 -44.29
N GLY A 499 -2.96 -10.01 -44.76
CA GLY A 499 -3.67 -8.73 -44.76
C GLY A 499 -3.91 -8.17 -43.37
N ILE A 500 -3.06 -8.54 -42.39
CA ILE A 500 -3.11 -8.06 -41.01
C ILE A 500 -2.40 -6.70 -40.93
N ALA A 501 -3.02 -5.70 -40.29
CA ALA A 501 -2.35 -4.46 -39.93
C ALA A 501 -1.49 -4.68 -38.69
N MET A 502 -0.22 -4.29 -38.71
CA MET A 502 0.65 -4.41 -37.53
C MET A 502 1.22 -3.05 -37.14
N VAL A 503 1.16 -2.76 -35.85
CA VAL A 503 1.74 -1.54 -35.28
C VAL A 503 2.78 -1.88 -34.20
N PHE A 504 3.86 -1.09 -34.17
CA PHE A 504 4.92 -1.16 -33.16
C PHE A 504 4.78 0.01 -32.17
N THR A 505 4.86 -0.31 -30.87
CA THR A 505 4.81 0.68 -29.78
C THR A 505 6.20 1.14 -29.34
N GLY A 506 7.26 0.36 -29.60
CA GLY A 506 8.61 0.62 -29.09
C GLY A 506 8.82 0.26 -27.62
N HIS A 507 7.78 -0.03 -26.86
CA HIS A 507 7.84 -0.38 -25.45
C HIS A 507 7.23 -1.76 -25.19
N ARG A 508 7.87 -2.57 -24.32
CA ARG A 508 7.37 -3.87 -23.90
C ARG A 508 6.85 -3.82 -22.47
N HIS A 509 5.89 -4.68 -22.15
CA HIS A 509 5.26 -4.74 -20.83
C HIS A 509 5.39 -6.13 -20.20
N PHE A 510 6.62 -6.56 -19.88
CA PHE A 510 6.81 -7.83 -19.18
C PHE A 510 6.31 -7.77 -17.73
N ARG A 511 5.50 -8.78 -17.34
CA ARG A 511 5.00 -8.97 -15.99
C ARG A 511 5.22 -10.42 -15.55
N HIS A 512 6.15 -10.66 -14.61
CA HIS A 512 6.50 -12.00 -14.11
C HIS A 512 5.98 -12.28 -12.69
N SER A 513 5.52 -11.26 -11.97
CA SER A 513 5.03 -11.36 -10.58
C SER A 513 3.62 -10.78 -10.43
#